data_2462afd7db2225e41b27ea69aeb8d66a
#
_entry.id   2462afd7db2225e41b27ea69aeb8d66a
#
_cell.length_a   1.000
_cell.length_b   1.000
_cell.length_c   1.000
_cell.angle_alpha   90.00
_cell.angle_beta   90.00
_cell.angle_gamma   90.00
#
_symmetry.space_group_name_H-M   'P 1'
#
loop_
_entity.id
_entity.type
_entity.pdbx_description
1 polymer ?
#
loop_
_entity_poly.entity_id
_entity_poly.type
_entity_poly.pdbx_seq_one_letter_code
_entity_poly.pdbx_strand_id
1 'polypeptide(L)'
;MKNKKSVVASIVLSGALVVVGTLAYFTQTHTVDNKLKTKGFGSDIVEKFTPKEFNPGATVTKEVRVDNTGDYALVARAKWEESWTRNGEEFKAVAYPDTNNESVVDKNGMSDKWVDGNDGWAYYNEMIGVNGHTENFLTSITLKNSADVVGTDIKNFYYTTAATEPDKTSIGTDSKTQWVKISEEEFKALDDENNDIKATFKRAEVKSNGLYDNAEYTLTITVQVSQANKEAAATWITDATNQTVKNFLNGLPTVNN
;
A
#
# COMPACT_ATOMS: atom_id res chain seq x y z
N MET A 1 15.98 41.17 16.54
CA MET A 1 16.46 39.79 16.81
C MET A 1 15.49 38.80 16.14
N LYS A 2 15.91 38.22 15.02
CA LYS A 2 15.10 37.26 14.25
C LYS A 2 15.49 35.83 14.66
N ASN A 3 14.61 35.12 15.31
CA ASN A 3 14.80 33.71 15.62
C ASN A 3 14.64 32.87 14.35
N LYS A 4 15.75 32.36 13.84
CA LYS A 4 15.77 31.32 12.82
C LYS A 4 15.42 29.99 13.50
N LYS A 5 14.24 29.46 13.24
CA LYS A 5 13.91 28.07 13.58
C LYS A 5 14.66 27.17 12.61
N SER A 6 15.68 26.50 13.11
CA SER A 6 16.41 25.44 12.43
C SER A 6 15.48 24.23 12.29
N VAL A 7 15.11 23.90 11.06
CA VAL A 7 14.47 22.64 10.73
C VAL A 7 15.60 21.62 10.65
N VAL A 8 15.71 20.75 11.65
CA VAL A 8 16.62 19.61 11.62
C VAL A 8 15.99 18.53 10.74
N ALA A 9 16.41 18.46 9.48
CA ALA A 9 16.11 17.32 8.64
C ALA A 9 16.95 16.13 9.12
N SER A 10 16.30 15.10 9.61
CA SER A 10 16.96 13.86 10.01
C SER A 10 17.41 13.11 8.77
N ILE A 11 18.70 13.24 8.44
CA ILE A 11 19.35 12.44 7.40
C ILE A 11 19.66 11.08 8.03
N VAL A 12 18.91 10.05 7.64
CA VAL A 12 19.31 8.67 7.92
C VAL A 12 20.34 8.29 6.84
N LEU A 13 21.60 8.60 7.10
CA LEU A 13 22.73 8.09 6.35
C LEU A 13 22.96 6.64 6.79
N SER A 14 22.39 5.69 6.08
CA SER A 14 22.81 4.29 6.19
C SER A 14 24.09 4.09 5.36
N GLY A 15 25.16 4.70 5.82
CA GLY A 15 26.49 4.46 5.28
C GLY A 15 27.02 3.15 5.83
N ALA A 16 26.94 2.07 5.09
CA ALA A 16 27.78 0.91 5.35
C ALA A 16 29.20 1.26 4.88
N LEU A 17 30.03 1.73 5.80
CA LEU A 17 31.45 1.95 5.57
C LEU A 17 32.16 0.61 5.64
N VAL A 18 32.34 -0.06 4.53
CA VAL A 18 33.30 -1.17 4.44
C VAL A 18 34.64 -0.58 3.99
N VAL A 19 35.51 -0.35 4.98
CA VAL A 19 36.88 0.06 4.71
C VAL A 19 37.71 -1.19 4.37
N VAL A 20 37.77 -1.49 3.10
CA VAL A 20 38.89 -2.32 2.56
C VAL A 20 39.50 -1.51 1.43
N GLY A 21 40.54 -0.74 1.74
CA GLY A 21 41.39 -0.03 0.77
C GLY A 21 40.60 1.07 -0.03
N THR A 22 40.56 2.26 0.49
CA THR A 22 40.33 3.57 -0.19
C THR A 22 39.24 3.74 -1.27
N LEU A 23 38.19 2.90 -1.31
CA LEU A 23 37.06 3.09 -2.20
C LEU A 23 35.81 3.38 -1.37
N ALA A 24 35.30 4.61 -1.45
CA ALA A 24 34.04 4.98 -0.82
C ALA A 24 32.89 4.67 -1.78
N TYR A 25 31.97 3.79 -1.35
CA TYR A 25 30.73 3.53 -2.07
C TYR A 25 29.61 4.39 -1.49
N PHE A 26 28.87 5.03 -2.38
CA PHE A 26 27.71 5.86 -1.97
C PHE A 26 26.42 5.12 -2.31
N THR A 27 25.59 4.97 -1.29
CA THR A 27 24.22 4.45 -1.43
C THR A 27 23.27 5.52 -0.93
N GLN A 28 22.24 5.84 -1.68
CA GLN A 28 21.23 6.82 -1.32
C GLN A 28 19.85 6.15 -1.27
N THR A 29 19.08 6.46 -0.21
CA THR A 29 17.70 6.02 -0.05
C THR A 29 16.80 7.24 -0.12
N HIS A 30 15.80 7.21 -0.99
CA HIS A 30 14.78 8.25 -1.09
C HIS A 30 13.42 7.66 -0.73
N THR A 31 12.69 8.37 0.11
CA THR A 31 11.27 8.12 0.39
C THR A 31 10.48 9.28 -0.19
N VAL A 32 9.36 9.01 -0.85
CA VAL A 32 8.63 9.97 -1.69
C VAL A 32 7.95 11.12 -0.91
N ASP A 33 8.43 11.48 0.25
CA ASP A 33 7.95 12.67 0.96
C ASP A 33 8.96 13.83 1.03
N ASN A 34 10.21 13.67 0.55
CA ASN A 34 11.22 14.73 0.66
C ASN A 34 12.24 14.70 -0.49
N LYS A 35 12.37 15.82 -1.18
CA LYS A 35 13.45 16.05 -2.14
C LYS A 35 14.75 16.40 -1.41
N LEU A 36 15.75 15.54 -1.51
CA LEU A 36 17.11 15.80 -1.02
C LEU A 36 18.08 15.81 -2.21
N LYS A 37 18.86 16.90 -2.34
CA LYS A 37 19.95 16.99 -3.30
C LYS A 37 21.29 16.92 -2.59
N THR A 38 22.15 15.99 -3.03
CA THR A 38 23.57 15.96 -2.64
C THR A 38 24.46 16.19 -3.85
N LYS A 39 25.56 16.94 -3.69
CA LYS A 39 26.51 17.18 -4.78
C LYS A 39 27.39 15.96 -5.02
N GLY A 40 27.54 15.54 -6.29
CA GLY A 40 28.48 14.52 -6.75
C GLY A 40 27.90 13.12 -6.98
N PHE A 41 27.05 12.62 -6.11
CA PHE A 41 26.22 11.45 -6.31
C PHE A 41 24.77 11.89 -6.27
N GLY A 42 24.08 11.86 -7.40
CA GLY A 42 22.77 12.45 -7.53
C GLY A 42 21.78 11.49 -8.19
N SER A 43 20.66 11.28 -7.55
CA SER A 43 19.48 10.71 -8.16
C SER A 43 18.26 11.49 -7.70
N ASP A 44 17.28 11.65 -8.56
CA ASP A 44 15.99 12.21 -8.22
C ASP A 44 14.91 11.16 -8.48
N ILE A 45 13.93 11.08 -7.60
CA ILE A 45 12.67 10.41 -7.90
C ILE A 45 11.80 11.44 -8.62
N VAL A 46 11.42 11.12 -9.84
CA VAL A 46 10.45 11.93 -10.58
C VAL A 46 9.08 11.30 -10.36
N GLU A 47 8.22 12.07 -9.69
CA GLU A 47 6.85 11.69 -9.45
C GLU A 47 5.90 12.69 -10.11
N LYS A 48 4.91 12.14 -10.83
CA LYS A 48 3.75 12.90 -11.27
C LYS A 48 2.51 12.27 -10.64
N PHE A 49 1.92 13.00 -9.72
CA PHE A 49 0.73 12.60 -9.00
C PHE A 49 -0.37 13.64 -9.19
N THR A 50 -1.55 13.21 -9.60
CA THR A 50 -2.73 14.05 -9.69
C THR A 50 -3.75 13.55 -8.67
N PRO A 51 -3.91 14.25 -7.53
CA PRO A 51 -4.90 13.89 -6.54
C PRO A 51 -6.31 13.87 -7.14
N LYS A 52 -7.05 12.83 -6.85
CA LYS A 52 -8.43 12.64 -7.28
C LYS A 52 -9.15 11.84 -6.21
N GLU A 53 -10.46 11.96 -6.14
CA GLU A 53 -11.25 11.04 -5.33
C GLU A 53 -10.96 9.59 -5.73
N PHE A 54 -10.62 8.77 -4.74
CA PHE A 54 -10.22 7.39 -4.94
C PHE A 54 -11.39 6.47 -4.63
N ASN A 55 -12.38 6.48 -5.52
CA ASN A 55 -13.57 5.64 -5.42
C ASN A 55 -13.34 4.29 -6.12
N PRO A 56 -14.12 3.24 -5.78
CA PRO A 56 -14.06 1.96 -6.47
C PRO A 56 -14.15 2.11 -7.99
N GLY A 57 -13.23 1.46 -8.71
CA GLY A 57 -13.07 1.58 -10.16
C GLY A 57 -12.30 2.82 -10.63
N ALA A 58 -11.96 3.75 -9.74
CA ALA A 58 -11.21 4.95 -10.13
C ALA A 58 -9.72 4.61 -10.33
N THR A 59 -9.17 5.16 -11.41
CA THR A 59 -7.72 5.12 -11.69
C THR A 59 -7.14 6.52 -11.47
N VAL A 60 -6.04 6.56 -10.73
CA VAL A 60 -5.30 7.78 -10.43
C VAL A 60 -3.90 7.68 -11.04
N THR A 61 -3.49 8.70 -11.80
CA THR A 61 -2.13 8.77 -12.34
C THR A 61 -1.13 8.92 -11.20
N LYS A 62 -0.14 8.02 -11.18
CA LYS A 62 1.00 8.07 -10.27
C LYS A 62 2.22 7.53 -11.02
N GLU A 63 2.84 8.39 -11.82
CA GLU A 63 4.05 8.02 -12.55
C GLU A 63 5.26 8.16 -11.63
N VAL A 64 6.07 7.11 -11.55
CA VAL A 64 7.27 7.08 -10.72
C VAL A 64 8.42 6.47 -11.51
N ARG A 65 9.53 7.20 -11.60
CA ARG A 65 10.78 6.75 -12.19
C ARG A 65 11.97 7.34 -11.43
N VAL A 66 13.15 6.85 -11.73
CA VAL A 66 14.42 7.34 -11.16
C VAL A 66 15.22 8.02 -12.25
N ASP A 67 15.61 9.26 -12.03
CA ASP A 67 16.53 10.01 -12.88
C ASP A 67 17.93 10.01 -12.25
N ASN A 68 18.95 9.72 -13.06
CA ASN A 68 20.35 9.85 -12.65
C ASN A 68 20.82 11.28 -12.93
N THR A 69 21.00 12.05 -11.89
CA THR A 69 21.48 13.44 -11.94
C THR A 69 22.95 13.57 -11.52
N GLY A 70 23.62 12.43 -11.28
CA GLY A 70 25.02 12.37 -10.86
C GLY A 70 25.99 12.09 -12.01
N ASP A 71 27.27 11.98 -11.66
CA ASP A 71 28.38 11.81 -12.60
C ASP A 71 28.76 10.34 -12.86
N TYR A 72 28.07 9.41 -12.20
CA TYR A 72 28.35 7.97 -12.29
C TYR A 72 27.11 7.20 -12.75
N ALA A 73 27.33 6.09 -13.44
CA ALA A 73 26.23 5.17 -13.73
C ALA A 73 25.70 4.55 -12.44
N LEU A 74 24.37 4.37 -12.37
CA LEU A 74 23.67 3.87 -11.20
C LEU A 74 22.96 2.56 -11.51
N VAL A 75 22.67 1.81 -10.46
CA VAL A 75 21.64 0.78 -10.39
C VAL A 75 20.58 1.21 -9.40
N ALA A 76 19.33 0.77 -9.61
CA ALA A 76 18.20 1.14 -8.77
C ALA A 76 17.40 -0.07 -8.35
N ARG A 77 16.82 0.00 -7.15
CA ARG A 77 15.74 -0.87 -6.70
C ARG A 77 14.65 -0.06 -6.03
N ALA A 78 13.43 -0.52 -6.13
CA ALA A 78 12.26 0.14 -5.56
C ALA A 78 11.34 -0.87 -4.87
N LYS A 79 10.61 -0.40 -3.89
CA LYS A 79 9.49 -1.14 -3.28
C LYS A 79 8.36 -0.18 -2.97
N TRP A 80 7.17 -0.71 -2.80
CA TRP A 80 6.04 0.00 -2.25
C TRP A 80 5.56 -0.63 -0.96
N GLU A 81 5.03 0.22 -0.12
CA GLU A 81 4.30 -0.14 1.09
C GLU A 81 2.96 0.60 1.05
N GLU A 82 1.90 -0.04 1.47
CA GLU A 82 0.58 0.56 1.47
C GLU A 82 -0.07 0.46 2.84
N SER A 83 -0.83 1.47 3.19
CA SER A 83 -1.63 1.46 4.39
C SER A 83 -2.99 2.10 4.14
N TRP A 84 -3.96 1.64 4.92
CA TRP A 84 -5.30 2.18 4.96
C TRP A 84 -5.61 2.67 6.36
N THR A 85 -6.16 3.86 6.46
CA THR A 85 -6.65 4.40 7.73
C THR A 85 -8.10 4.83 7.59
N ARG A 86 -8.84 4.74 8.68
CA ARG A 86 -10.19 5.27 8.80
C ARG A 86 -10.38 5.86 10.18
N ASN A 87 -10.81 7.12 10.24
CA ASN A 87 -10.92 7.88 11.48
C ASN A 87 -9.60 7.94 12.28
N GLY A 88 -8.46 7.90 11.57
CA GLY A 88 -7.13 7.92 12.19
C GLY A 88 -6.62 6.57 12.70
N GLU A 89 -7.36 5.48 12.50
CA GLU A 89 -6.95 4.12 12.88
C GLU A 89 -6.62 3.29 11.63
N GLU A 90 -5.50 2.59 11.68
CA GLU A 90 -5.11 1.65 10.61
C GLU A 90 -6.03 0.44 10.59
N PHE A 91 -6.36 -0.02 9.40
CA PHE A 91 -7.04 -1.28 9.19
C PHE A 91 -6.44 -2.05 8.02
N LYS A 92 -6.53 -3.38 8.09
CA LYS A 92 -6.10 -4.23 6.98
C LYS A 92 -7.19 -4.23 5.92
N ALA A 93 -6.87 -3.68 4.75
CA ALA A 93 -7.72 -3.81 3.58
C ALA A 93 -7.72 -5.28 3.11
N VAL A 94 -8.89 -5.80 2.84
CA VAL A 94 -9.08 -7.15 2.31
C VAL A 94 -9.95 -7.08 1.07
N ALA A 95 -9.54 -7.81 0.03
CA ALA A 95 -10.40 -8.06 -1.11
C ALA A 95 -11.56 -8.98 -0.70
N TYR A 96 -12.74 -8.78 -1.27
CA TYR A 96 -13.86 -9.68 -1.05
C TYR A 96 -14.24 -10.38 -2.38
N PRO A 97 -14.38 -11.71 -2.38
CA PRO A 97 -14.01 -12.63 -1.30
C PRO A 97 -12.49 -12.61 -1.05
N ASP A 98 -12.08 -12.71 0.22
CA ASP A 98 -10.65 -12.77 0.58
C ASP A 98 -10.05 -14.08 0.05
N THR A 99 -9.51 -14.02 -1.13
CA THR A 99 -9.00 -15.21 -1.80
C THR A 99 -7.51 -15.41 -1.60
N ASN A 100 -6.70 -14.37 -1.35
CA ASN A 100 -5.23 -14.52 -1.29
C ASN A 100 -4.47 -13.42 -0.55
N ASN A 101 -5.08 -12.62 0.30
CA ASN A 101 -4.43 -11.41 0.89
C ASN A 101 -3.92 -10.41 -0.17
N GLU A 102 -4.52 -10.39 -1.34
CA GLU A 102 -4.13 -9.46 -2.39
C GLU A 102 -4.54 -8.04 -2.06
N SER A 103 -3.72 -7.08 -2.49
CA SER A 103 -4.07 -5.67 -2.39
C SER A 103 -5.38 -5.38 -3.14
N VAL A 104 -6.21 -4.52 -2.54
CA VAL A 104 -7.41 -4.00 -3.21
C VAL A 104 -7.10 -2.89 -4.20
N VAL A 105 -5.83 -2.52 -4.31
CA VAL A 105 -5.33 -1.50 -5.23
C VAL A 105 -4.39 -2.12 -6.23
N ASP A 106 -4.75 -2.05 -7.50
CA ASP A 106 -3.86 -2.44 -8.58
C ASP A 106 -2.81 -1.37 -8.80
N LYS A 107 -1.55 -1.79 -8.88
CA LYS A 107 -0.41 -0.96 -9.24
C LYS A 107 -0.05 -1.27 -10.68
N ASN A 108 -0.29 -0.27 -11.56
CA ASN A 108 -0.24 -0.50 -13.00
C ASN A 108 0.97 0.15 -13.65
N GLY A 109 1.42 -0.44 -14.75
CA GLY A 109 2.39 0.15 -15.66
C GLY A 109 3.84 0.08 -15.17
N MET A 110 4.16 -0.89 -14.30
CA MET A 110 5.54 -1.25 -14.05
C MET A 110 6.12 -1.84 -15.35
N SER A 111 7.23 -1.25 -15.80
CA SER A 111 7.95 -1.74 -16.98
C SER A 111 8.55 -3.13 -16.71
N ASP A 112 8.67 -3.94 -17.73
CA ASP A 112 9.30 -5.27 -17.70
C ASP A 112 10.81 -5.24 -17.37
N LYS A 113 11.42 -4.05 -17.42
CA LYS A 113 12.79 -3.84 -16.93
C LYS A 113 12.90 -3.83 -15.41
N TRP A 114 11.79 -3.68 -14.71
CA TRP A 114 11.73 -3.83 -13.26
C TRP A 114 11.43 -5.29 -12.90
N VAL A 115 12.41 -5.98 -12.35
CA VAL A 115 12.36 -7.41 -12.03
C VAL A 115 12.15 -7.59 -10.54
N ASP A 116 11.14 -8.38 -10.14
CA ASP A 116 10.92 -8.75 -8.75
C ASP A 116 12.13 -9.55 -8.22
N GLY A 117 12.71 -9.04 -7.13
CA GLY A 117 13.85 -9.65 -6.48
C GLY A 117 13.50 -10.85 -5.59
N ASN A 118 12.23 -11.12 -5.31
CA ASN A 118 11.74 -12.08 -4.30
C ASN A 118 12.19 -11.76 -2.86
N ASP A 119 12.74 -10.58 -2.63
CA ASP A 119 13.26 -10.08 -1.35
C ASP A 119 12.51 -8.82 -0.87
N GLY A 120 11.37 -8.56 -1.50
CA GLY A 120 10.53 -7.38 -1.23
C GLY A 120 10.94 -6.14 -2.04
N TRP A 121 11.91 -6.27 -2.95
CA TRP A 121 12.33 -5.21 -3.86
C TRP A 121 12.14 -5.62 -5.32
N ALA A 122 11.78 -4.66 -6.15
CA ALA A 122 11.94 -4.75 -7.59
C ALA A 122 13.22 -4.01 -8.00
N TYR A 123 13.99 -4.63 -8.89
CA TYR A 123 15.27 -4.14 -9.36
C TYR A 123 15.16 -3.70 -10.82
N TYR A 124 15.66 -2.50 -11.13
CA TYR A 124 15.80 -2.09 -12.50
C TYR A 124 16.97 -2.84 -13.14
N ASN A 125 16.67 -3.72 -14.08
CA ASN A 125 17.62 -4.69 -14.63
C ASN A 125 18.56 -4.13 -15.71
N GLU A 126 18.83 -2.82 -15.66
CA GLU A 126 19.77 -2.12 -16.51
C GLU A 126 20.56 -1.08 -15.71
N MET A 127 21.74 -0.72 -16.18
CA MET A 127 22.47 0.42 -15.64
C MET A 127 21.85 1.73 -16.12
N ILE A 128 21.72 2.69 -15.21
CA ILE A 128 21.23 4.02 -15.50
C ILE A 128 22.45 4.91 -15.75
N GLY A 129 22.73 5.20 -17.02
CA GLY A 129 23.83 6.07 -17.40
C GLY A 129 23.69 7.49 -16.86
N VAL A 130 24.77 8.26 -16.91
CA VAL A 130 24.76 9.70 -16.55
C VAL A 130 23.70 10.44 -17.38
N ASN A 131 22.88 11.26 -16.72
CA ASN A 131 21.72 11.94 -17.31
C ASN A 131 20.65 10.98 -17.88
N GLY A 132 20.75 9.68 -17.60
CA GLY A 132 19.73 8.70 -17.95
C GLY A 132 18.64 8.60 -16.90
N HIS A 133 17.65 7.77 -17.18
CA HIS A 133 16.56 7.49 -16.27
C HIS A 133 16.10 6.03 -16.40
N THR A 134 15.38 5.54 -15.40
CA THR A 134 14.67 4.26 -15.52
C THR A 134 13.40 4.44 -16.36
N GLU A 135 12.89 3.37 -16.90
CA GLU A 135 11.48 3.30 -17.25
C GLU A 135 10.62 3.37 -15.98
N ASN A 136 9.30 3.58 -16.14
CA ASN A 136 8.41 3.74 -15.01
C ASN A 136 8.36 2.49 -14.12
N PHE A 137 8.52 2.71 -12.82
CA PHE A 137 8.22 1.73 -11.80
C PHE A 137 6.72 1.62 -11.56
N LEU A 138 6.01 2.73 -11.75
CA LEU A 138 4.56 2.82 -11.61
C LEU A 138 4.05 3.90 -12.57
N THR A 139 2.86 3.71 -13.16
CA THR A 139 2.20 4.74 -13.97
C THR A 139 0.86 5.16 -13.40
N SER A 140 0.16 4.24 -12.74
CA SER A 140 -1.14 4.54 -12.13
C SER A 140 -1.49 3.52 -11.06
N ILE A 141 -2.43 3.90 -10.22
CA ILE A 141 -3.08 3.01 -9.27
C ILE A 141 -4.58 2.98 -9.54
N THR A 142 -5.20 1.82 -9.37
CA THR A 142 -6.64 1.64 -9.55
C THR A 142 -7.22 0.97 -8.32
N LEU A 143 -8.21 1.60 -7.68
CA LEU A 143 -8.99 0.93 -6.67
C LEU A 143 -9.90 -0.09 -7.36
N LYS A 144 -9.81 -1.36 -6.97
CA LYS A 144 -10.59 -2.44 -7.58
C LYS A 144 -12.09 -2.15 -7.51
N ASN A 145 -12.82 -2.67 -8.46
CA ASN A 145 -14.24 -2.41 -8.59
C ASN A 145 -15.06 -3.09 -7.47
N SER A 146 -16.27 -2.66 -7.32
CA SER A 146 -17.18 -2.85 -6.20
C SER A 146 -17.26 -4.26 -5.58
N ALA A 147 -17.12 -5.32 -6.37
CA ALA A 147 -17.19 -6.69 -5.85
C ALA A 147 -16.06 -7.03 -4.87
N ASP A 148 -14.90 -6.36 -4.99
CA ASP A 148 -13.68 -6.67 -4.24
C ASP A 148 -13.46 -5.70 -3.07
N VAL A 149 -14.14 -4.54 -3.08
CA VAL A 149 -13.92 -3.46 -2.09
C VAL A 149 -15.19 -3.04 -1.36
N VAL A 150 -16.37 -3.45 -1.83
CA VAL A 150 -17.61 -3.21 -1.10
C VAL A 150 -17.68 -4.21 0.05
N GLY A 151 -17.54 -3.70 1.26
CA GLY A 151 -17.79 -4.49 2.46
C GLY A 151 -19.16 -5.15 2.39
N THR A 152 -19.25 -6.35 2.93
CA THR A 152 -20.52 -7.03 3.09
C THR A 152 -21.46 -6.17 3.91
N ASP A 153 -22.66 -5.91 3.40
CA ASP A 153 -23.70 -5.33 4.19
C ASP A 153 -23.93 -6.22 5.42
N ILE A 154 -23.69 -5.67 6.61
CA ILE A 154 -24.07 -6.34 7.85
C ILE A 154 -25.58 -6.21 7.94
N LYS A 155 -26.27 -7.30 7.68
CA LYS A 155 -27.70 -7.41 7.89
C LYS A 155 -27.95 -7.84 9.34
N ASN A 156 -28.62 -7.00 10.09
CA ASN A 156 -29.11 -7.34 11.42
C ASN A 156 -30.61 -7.50 11.34
N PHE A 157 -31.10 -8.61 11.88
CA PHE A 157 -32.50 -8.94 11.89
C PHE A 157 -33.01 -8.94 13.33
N TYR A 158 -34.19 -8.39 13.52
CA TYR A 158 -34.80 -8.25 14.84
C TYR A 158 -36.28 -8.55 14.78
N TYR A 159 -36.79 -9.07 15.89
CA TYR A 159 -38.22 -9.17 16.15
C TYR A 159 -38.56 -8.66 17.54
N THR A 160 -39.82 -8.42 17.78
CA THR A 160 -40.38 -8.14 19.08
C THR A 160 -41.79 -8.74 19.19
N THR A 161 -42.19 -9.10 20.41
CA THR A 161 -43.57 -9.48 20.75
C THR A 161 -44.27 -8.40 21.58
N ALA A 162 -43.70 -7.23 21.69
CA ALA A 162 -44.25 -6.09 22.39
C ALA A 162 -45.56 -5.63 21.72
N ALA A 163 -46.52 -5.22 22.52
CA ALA A 163 -47.81 -4.70 22.01
C ALA A 163 -47.65 -3.33 21.25
N THR A 164 -46.60 -2.62 21.57
CA THR A 164 -46.19 -1.37 20.90
C THR A 164 -44.76 -1.50 20.41
N GLU A 165 -44.50 -0.98 19.23
CA GLU A 165 -43.14 -1.05 18.64
C GLU A 165 -42.13 -0.33 19.55
N PRO A 166 -41.09 -1.02 20.05
CA PRO A 166 -40.04 -0.43 20.87
C PRO A 166 -39.19 0.56 20.08
N ASP A 167 -38.54 1.50 20.77
CA ASP A 167 -37.49 2.32 20.16
C ASP A 167 -36.39 1.45 19.51
N LYS A 168 -35.89 1.87 18.36
CA LYS A 168 -34.92 1.10 17.59
C LYS A 168 -33.62 0.81 18.34
N THR A 169 -33.30 1.61 19.35
CA THR A 169 -32.12 1.45 20.22
C THR A 169 -32.36 0.49 21.37
N SER A 170 -33.62 0.14 21.69
CA SER A 170 -33.98 -0.80 22.73
C SER A 170 -33.75 -2.24 22.27
N ILE A 171 -32.51 -2.71 22.32
CA ILE A 171 -32.12 -4.07 21.93
C ILE A 171 -31.78 -4.88 23.18
N GLY A 172 -32.33 -6.08 23.32
CA GLY A 172 -32.09 -6.97 24.44
C GLY A 172 -32.67 -8.35 24.24
N THR A 173 -32.76 -9.13 25.31
CA THR A 173 -33.26 -10.50 25.29
C THR A 173 -34.76 -10.59 25.61
N ASP A 174 -35.36 -9.54 26.13
CA ASP A 174 -36.80 -9.51 26.46
C ASP A 174 -37.61 -8.99 25.25
N SER A 175 -38.25 -9.93 24.54
CA SER A 175 -39.07 -9.59 23.36
C SER A 175 -40.38 -8.87 23.66
N LYS A 176 -40.82 -8.81 24.93
CA LYS A 176 -42.06 -8.09 25.30
C LYS A 176 -41.89 -6.59 25.41
N THR A 177 -40.64 -6.12 25.55
CA THR A 177 -40.34 -4.70 25.74
C THR A 177 -39.20 -4.21 24.82
N GLN A 178 -38.49 -5.09 24.17
CA GLN A 178 -37.28 -4.79 23.41
C GLN A 178 -37.23 -5.52 22.08
N TRP A 179 -36.33 -5.07 21.21
CA TRP A 179 -35.96 -5.79 20.01
C TRP A 179 -34.97 -6.91 20.35
N VAL A 180 -35.28 -8.13 19.92
CA VAL A 180 -34.40 -9.29 20.04
C VAL A 180 -33.72 -9.54 18.70
N LYS A 181 -32.38 -9.61 18.71
CA LYS A 181 -31.59 -9.93 17.51
C LYS A 181 -31.67 -11.42 17.21
N ILE A 182 -31.89 -11.76 15.93
CA ILE A 182 -31.98 -13.12 15.43
C ILE A 182 -31.17 -13.30 14.15
N SER A 183 -30.99 -14.53 13.72
CA SER A 183 -30.38 -14.87 12.43
C SER A 183 -31.32 -14.53 11.25
N GLU A 184 -30.77 -14.50 10.03
CA GLU A 184 -31.57 -14.33 8.82
C GLU A 184 -32.54 -15.50 8.58
N GLU A 185 -32.15 -16.71 8.97
CA GLU A 185 -32.98 -17.91 8.85
C GLU A 185 -34.19 -17.83 9.78
N GLU A 186 -33.98 -17.48 11.06
CA GLU A 186 -35.04 -17.25 12.02
C GLU A 186 -35.95 -16.10 11.60
N PHE A 187 -35.40 -15.04 11.05
CA PHE A 187 -36.20 -13.91 10.57
C PHE A 187 -37.13 -14.29 9.41
N LYS A 188 -36.66 -15.12 8.47
CA LYS A 188 -37.49 -15.67 7.40
C LYS A 188 -38.57 -16.61 7.94
N ALA A 189 -38.22 -17.39 8.96
CA ALA A 189 -39.16 -18.31 9.60
C ALA A 189 -40.28 -17.61 10.38
N LEU A 190 -40.13 -16.33 10.76
CA LEU A 190 -41.17 -15.56 11.44
C LEU A 190 -42.48 -15.41 10.62
N ASP A 191 -42.41 -15.63 9.30
CA ASP A 191 -43.57 -15.58 8.42
C ASP A 191 -44.33 -16.94 8.35
N ASP A 192 -43.74 -17.98 8.93
CA ASP A 192 -44.40 -19.30 8.99
C ASP A 192 -45.46 -19.32 10.10
N GLU A 193 -46.66 -19.69 9.72
CA GLU A 193 -47.80 -19.81 10.65
C GLU A 193 -47.53 -20.81 11.78
N ASN A 194 -46.65 -21.79 11.55
CA ASN A 194 -46.26 -22.80 12.54
C ASN A 194 -45.08 -22.40 13.42
N ASN A 195 -44.51 -21.19 13.21
CA ASN A 195 -43.42 -20.71 14.04
C ASN A 195 -43.90 -20.47 15.48
N ASP A 196 -43.11 -20.92 16.43
CA ASP A 196 -43.38 -20.73 17.86
C ASP A 196 -43.29 -19.25 18.28
N ILE A 197 -42.50 -18.47 17.58
CA ILE A 197 -42.34 -17.02 17.82
C ILE A 197 -43.43 -16.27 17.06
N LYS A 198 -44.38 -15.69 17.83
CA LYS A 198 -45.40 -14.81 17.27
C LYS A 198 -44.92 -13.36 17.35
N ALA A 199 -44.09 -12.98 16.41
CA ALA A 199 -43.58 -11.61 16.32
C ALA A 199 -44.72 -10.62 16.04
N THR A 200 -44.80 -9.53 16.83
CA THR A 200 -45.74 -8.44 16.59
C THR A 200 -45.17 -7.45 15.58
N PHE A 201 -43.86 -7.21 15.69
CA PHE A 201 -43.10 -6.40 14.75
C PHE A 201 -41.81 -7.10 14.42
N LYS A 202 -41.33 -6.91 13.18
CA LYS A 202 -40.02 -7.36 12.72
C LYS A 202 -39.35 -6.31 11.88
N ARG A 203 -38.02 -6.23 11.92
CA ARG A 203 -37.25 -5.29 11.12
C ARG A 203 -35.91 -5.88 10.70
N ALA A 204 -35.46 -5.49 9.52
CA ALA A 204 -34.11 -5.71 9.05
C ALA A 204 -33.37 -4.36 9.01
N GLU A 205 -32.18 -4.33 9.57
CA GLU A 205 -31.25 -3.22 9.41
C GLU A 205 -30.14 -3.67 8.48
N VAL A 206 -29.97 -2.94 7.40
CA VAL A 206 -28.79 -3.08 6.53
C VAL A 206 -27.84 -1.97 6.93
N LYS A 207 -26.75 -2.32 7.60
CA LYS A 207 -25.61 -1.42 7.75
C LYS A 207 -24.67 -1.75 6.62
N SER A 208 -24.55 -0.85 5.67
CA SER A 208 -23.45 -0.92 4.72
C SER A 208 -22.17 -0.84 5.54
N ASN A 209 -21.44 -1.94 5.59
CA ASN A 209 -20.11 -1.95 6.16
C ASN A 209 -19.17 -1.51 5.04
N GLY A 210 -19.34 -0.29 4.58
CA GLY A 210 -18.42 0.36 3.67
C GLY A 210 -17.05 0.38 4.32
N LEU A 211 -16.31 -0.72 4.15
CA LEU A 211 -15.00 -0.91 4.77
C LEU A 211 -14.08 0.26 4.41
N TYR A 212 -14.37 0.86 3.24
CA TYR A 212 -13.59 1.95 2.66
C TYR A 212 -14.30 3.32 2.71
N ASP A 213 -15.51 3.40 3.31
CA ASP A 213 -16.20 4.67 3.48
C ASP A 213 -15.36 5.60 4.38
N ASN A 214 -15.01 6.78 3.87
CA ASN A 214 -14.12 7.74 4.51
C ASN A 214 -12.74 7.16 4.88
N ALA A 215 -12.29 6.15 4.14
CA ALA A 215 -10.95 5.60 4.30
C ALA A 215 -9.93 6.44 3.53
N GLU A 216 -8.73 6.53 4.09
CA GLU A 216 -7.58 7.16 3.47
C GLU A 216 -6.56 6.09 3.07
N TYR A 217 -6.13 6.14 1.83
CA TYR A 217 -5.12 5.25 1.27
C TYR A 217 -3.80 5.96 1.14
N THR A 218 -2.75 5.37 1.68
CA THR A 218 -1.37 5.84 1.55
C THR A 218 -0.54 4.80 0.81
N LEU A 219 0.13 5.22 -0.25
CA LEU A 219 1.12 4.43 -0.98
C LEU A 219 2.48 5.09 -0.84
N THR A 220 3.38 4.44 -0.11
CA THR A 220 4.76 4.87 0.07
C THR A 220 5.65 4.10 -0.88
N ILE A 221 6.40 4.81 -1.72
CA ILE A 221 7.40 4.22 -2.62
C ILE A 221 8.78 4.57 -2.08
N THR A 222 9.57 3.54 -1.81
CA THR A 222 10.97 3.68 -1.39
C THR A 222 11.86 3.27 -2.55
N VAL A 223 12.79 4.14 -2.92
CA VAL A 223 13.80 3.88 -3.94
C VAL A 223 15.17 3.89 -3.30
N GLN A 224 16.00 2.94 -3.69
CA GLN A 224 17.42 2.94 -3.37
C GLN A 224 18.20 2.91 -4.67
N VAL A 225 19.27 3.70 -4.72
CA VAL A 225 20.23 3.71 -5.81
C VAL A 225 21.62 3.43 -5.28
N SER A 226 22.43 2.81 -6.09
CA SER A 226 23.83 2.56 -5.81
C SER A 226 24.65 2.80 -7.06
N GLN A 227 25.92 3.04 -6.90
CA GLN A 227 26.84 3.11 -8.03
C GLN A 227 26.82 1.77 -8.79
N ALA A 228 26.81 1.83 -10.12
CA ALA A 228 26.71 0.65 -10.97
C ALA A 228 28.04 -0.11 -11.01
N ASN A 229 28.48 -0.61 -9.87
CA ASN A 229 29.62 -1.52 -9.78
C ASN A 229 29.29 -2.70 -8.87
N LYS A 230 29.99 -3.81 -9.10
CA LYS A 230 29.72 -5.08 -8.43
C LYS A 230 29.87 -4.98 -6.90
N GLU A 231 30.85 -4.26 -6.43
CA GLU A 231 31.18 -4.14 -5.02
C GLU A 231 30.09 -3.34 -4.27
N ALA A 232 29.63 -2.23 -4.84
CA ALA A 232 28.57 -1.42 -4.26
C ALA A 232 27.21 -2.16 -4.27
N ALA A 233 26.92 -2.88 -5.34
CA ALA A 233 25.68 -3.63 -5.48
C ALA A 233 25.66 -4.95 -4.69
N ALA A 234 26.80 -5.46 -4.27
CA ALA A 234 26.90 -6.74 -3.54
C ALA A 234 26.08 -6.75 -2.24
N THR A 235 25.91 -5.60 -1.59
CA THR A 235 25.10 -5.45 -0.37
C THR A 235 23.61 -5.67 -0.59
N TRP A 236 23.16 -5.66 -1.83
CA TRP A 236 21.76 -5.87 -2.19
C TRP A 236 21.43 -7.35 -2.44
N ILE A 237 22.47 -8.18 -2.62
CA ILE A 237 22.27 -9.60 -2.89
C ILE A 237 22.09 -10.34 -1.58
N THR A 238 20.95 -11.03 -1.46
CA THR A 238 20.62 -11.92 -0.35
C THR A 238 20.37 -13.34 -0.87
N ASP A 239 20.22 -14.31 0.01
CA ASP A 239 19.84 -15.67 -0.39
C ASP A 239 18.46 -15.69 -1.09
N ALA A 240 17.56 -14.82 -0.66
CA ALA A 240 16.20 -14.70 -1.22
C ALA A 240 16.17 -14.04 -2.60
N THR A 241 17.18 -13.22 -2.94
CA THR A 241 17.20 -12.48 -4.22
C THR A 241 17.16 -13.44 -5.42
N ASN A 242 16.27 -13.14 -6.37
CA ASN A 242 16.07 -14.02 -7.52
C ASN A 242 17.31 -14.09 -8.43
N GLN A 243 17.41 -15.16 -9.23
CA GLN A 243 18.63 -15.44 -10.01
C GLN A 243 18.88 -14.44 -11.13
N THR A 244 17.83 -13.87 -11.75
CA THR A 244 17.97 -12.85 -12.80
C THR A 244 18.64 -11.61 -12.24
N VAL A 245 18.18 -11.14 -11.08
CA VAL A 245 18.75 -9.99 -10.38
C VAL A 245 20.19 -10.29 -9.94
N LYS A 246 20.46 -11.47 -9.37
CA LYS A 246 21.83 -11.90 -9.00
C LYS A 246 22.76 -11.86 -10.19
N ASN A 247 22.33 -12.38 -11.34
CA ASN A 247 23.13 -12.39 -12.56
C ASN A 247 23.44 -10.97 -13.04
N PHE A 248 22.45 -10.09 -13.04
CA PHE A 248 22.63 -8.70 -13.41
C PHE A 248 23.63 -7.99 -12.48
N LEU A 249 23.41 -8.03 -11.17
CA LEU A 249 24.26 -7.35 -10.19
C LEU A 249 25.69 -7.89 -10.16
N ASN A 250 25.86 -9.20 -10.30
CA ASN A 250 27.20 -9.84 -10.41
C ASN A 250 27.89 -9.55 -11.74
N GLY A 251 27.15 -9.20 -12.77
CA GLY A 251 27.68 -8.82 -14.09
C GLY A 251 28.10 -7.35 -14.19
N LEU A 252 27.88 -6.54 -13.16
CA LEU A 252 28.30 -5.16 -13.16
C LEU A 252 29.83 -5.01 -13.21
N PRO A 253 30.35 -3.87 -13.74
CA PRO A 253 31.79 -3.61 -13.73
C PRO A 253 32.39 -3.70 -12.33
N THR A 254 33.58 -4.21 -12.22
CA THR A 254 34.39 -4.08 -11.01
C THR A 254 35.10 -2.74 -11.00
N VAL A 255 35.32 -2.19 -9.82
CA VAL A 255 36.16 -1.01 -9.68
C VAL A 255 37.61 -1.48 -9.86
N ASN A 256 38.23 -1.09 -10.99
CA ASN A 256 39.65 -1.33 -11.16
C ASN A 256 40.42 -0.42 -10.21
N ASN A 257 41.23 -1.01 -9.34
CA ASN A 257 42.19 -0.29 -8.49
C ASN A 257 43.30 0.32 -9.34
#